data_a73b20c2da5ee08ed6e2a179f3c4109e
#
_entry.id   a73b20c2da5ee08ed6e2a179f3c4109e
#
_cell.length_a   1.000
_cell.length_b   1.000
_cell.length_c   1.000
_cell.angle_alpha   90.00
_cell.angle_beta   90.00
_cell.angle_gamma   90.00
#
_symmetry.space_group_name_H-M   'P 1'
#
loop_
_entity.id
_entity.type
_entity.pdbx_description
1 polymer ?
#
loop_
_entity_poly.entity_id
_entity_poly.type
_entity_poly.pdbx_seq_one_letter_code
_entity_poly.pdbx_strand_id
1 'polypeptide(L)'
;MTEEEIELLREACLSPFEKALFEFMYSTGCRIGEIVNLDRSSINFSEQSVIVFGKGKKEREVYFNTQCSIWLKRYIENRTDSEKALFVTVRAPHRMSIAQMRYVIKQISRKANINKCIHPHQLRHSYATTLINNGAPLEVIQHLMGHEKSETTRIYAYLSGQLRRELYNKYF
;
A
#
# COMPACT_ATOMS: atom_id res chain seq x y z
N MET A 1 3.73 13.90 4.93
CA MET A 1 3.96 14.55 3.63
C MET A 1 2.76 15.41 3.34
N THR A 2 2.96 16.50 2.59
CA THR A 2 1.84 17.31 2.08
C THR A 2 1.14 16.60 0.92
N GLU A 3 -0.05 17.03 0.58
CA GLU A 3 -0.80 16.53 -0.57
C GLU A 3 -0.04 16.80 -1.88
N GLU A 4 0.52 18.01 -2.01
CA GLU A 4 1.40 18.38 -3.13
C GLU A 4 2.59 17.43 -3.29
N GLU A 5 3.26 17.05 -2.20
CA GLU A 5 4.38 16.10 -2.26
C GLU A 5 3.95 14.70 -2.71
N ILE A 6 2.74 14.26 -2.37
CA ILE A 6 2.17 13.00 -2.85
C ILE A 6 1.96 13.07 -4.36
N GLU A 7 1.40 14.17 -4.89
CA GLU A 7 1.19 14.33 -6.33
C GLU A 7 2.52 14.40 -7.09
N LEU A 8 3.51 15.14 -6.58
CA LEU A 8 4.85 15.18 -7.18
C LEU A 8 5.51 13.78 -7.25
N LEU A 9 5.34 12.96 -6.21
CA LEU A 9 5.83 11.57 -6.23
C LEU A 9 5.08 10.72 -7.26
N ARG A 10 3.77 10.92 -7.38
CA ARG A 10 2.92 10.23 -8.35
C ARG A 10 3.31 10.55 -9.79
N GLU A 11 3.57 11.82 -10.10
CA GLU A 11 4.05 12.28 -11.40
C GLU A 11 5.46 11.76 -11.73
N ALA A 12 6.33 11.68 -10.72
CA ALA A 12 7.69 11.17 -10.86
C ALA A 12 7.78 9.66 -11.13
N CYS A 13 6.69 8.92 -10.95
CA CYS A 13 6.59 7.51 -11.33
C CYS A 13 6.45 7.38 -12.84
N LEU A 14 7.49 6.91 -13.54
CA LEU A 14 7.55 6.87 -15.01
C LEU A 14 7.09 5.54 -15.62
N SER A 15 7.08 4.45 -14.85
CA SER A 15 6.70 3.12 -15.33
C SER A 15 5.46 2.60 -14.63
N PRO A 16 4.70 1.65 -15.26
CA PRO A 16 3.59 0.96 -14.59
C PRO A 16 4.01 0.30 -13.28
N PHE A 17 5.23 -0.24 -13.22
CA PHE A 17 5.80 -0.82 -12.00
C PHE A 17 5.97 0.23 -10.88
N GLU A 18 6.59 1.38 -11.17
CA GLU A 18 6.79 2.43 -10.18
C GLU A 18 5.45 2.98 -9.67
N LYS A 19 4.49 3.20 -10.57
CA LYS A 19 3.13 3.65 -10.23
C LYS A 19 2.39 2.62 -9.39
N ALA A 20 2.44 1.34 -9.76
CA ALA A 20 1.81 0.28 -8.98
C ALA A 20 2.41 0.16 -7.58
N LEU A 21 3.73 0.18 -7.44
CA LEU A 21 4.41 0.09 -6.16
C LEU A 21 4.10 1.29 -5.25
N PHE A 22 4.17 2.50 -5.80
CA PHE A 22 3.87 3.73 -5.08
C PHE A 22 2.41 3.77 -4.61
N GLU A 23 1.46 3.58 -5.52
CA GLU A 23 0.02 3.60 -5.21
C GLU A 23 -0.35 2.51 -4.21
N PHE A 24 0.23 1.32 -4.34
CA PHE A 24 -0.02 0.24 -3.40
C PHE A 24 0.47 0.58 -1.98
N MET A 25 1.68 1.12 -1.85
CA MET A 25 2.22 1.53 -0.56
C MET A 25 1.40 2.66 0.08
N TYR A 26 0.98 3.64 -0.72
CA TYR A 26 0.24 4.79 -0.25
C TYR A 26 -1.20 4.44 0.10
N SER A 27 -1.94 3.74 -0.79
CA SER A 27 -3.36 3.47 -0.58
C SER A 27 -3.66 2.39 0.46
N THR A 28 -2.75 1.43 0.68
CA THR A 28 -2.95 0.37 1.67
C THR A 28 -2.38 0.68 3.04
N GLY A 29 -1.42 1.59 3.11
CA GLY A 29 -0.66 1.84 4.33
C GLY A 29 0.07 0.61 4.89
N CYS A 30 0.31 -0.42 4.09
CA CYS A 30 1.01 -1.63 4.50
C CYS A 30 2.45 -1.38 4.95
N ARG A 31 2.94 -2.22 5.86
CA ARG A 31 4.37 -2.27 6.15
C ARG A 31 5.11 -2.87 4.97
N ILE A 32 6.29 -2.35 4.65
CA ILE A 32 7.08 -2.84 3.51
C ILE A 32 7.36 -4.35 3.58
N GLY A 33 7.57 -4.90 4.78
CA GLY A 33 7.76 -6.34 4.97
C GLY A 33 6.51 -7.18 4.66
N GLU A 34 5.32 -6.61 4.79
CA GLU A 34 4.07 -7.25 4.38
C GLU A 34 3.97 -7.29 2.86
N ILE A 35 4.32 -6.20 2.18
CA ILE A 35 4.26 -6.07 0.72
C ILE A 35 5.22 -7.04 0.02
N VAL A 36 6.44 -7.19 0.54
CA VAL A 36 7.45 -8.11 -0.01
C VAL A 36 6.93 -9.56 -0.12
N ASN A 37 6.09 -9.98 0.82
CA ASN A 37 5.60 -11.36 0.88
C ASN A 37 4.36 -11.62 0.01
N LEU A 38 3.81 -10.61 -0.67
CA LEU A 38 2.62 -10.77 -1.50
C LEU A 38 2.94 -11.47 -2.83
N ASP A 39 2.02 -12.32 -3.25
CA ASP A 39 1.98 -12.93 -4.57
C ASP A 39 0.93 -12.25 -5.46
N ARG A 40 1.04 -12.42 -6.79
CA ARG A 40 0.03 -11.90 -7.74
C ARG A 40 -1.36 -12.43 -7.45
N SER A 41 -1.44 -13.71 -7.06
CA SER A 41 -2.70 -14.37 -6.70
C SER A 41 -3.34 -13.90 -5.41
N SER A 42 -2.60 -13.14 -4.58
CA SER A 42 -3.13 -12.57 -3.33
C SER A 42 -4.07 -11.39 -3.57
N ILE A 43 -4.05 -10.79 -4.76
CA ILE A 43 -4.81 -9.58 -5.06
C ILE A 43 -6.25 -9.93 -5.47
N ASN A 44 -7.20 -9.45 -4.70
CA ASN A 44 -8.60 -9.50 -5.06
C ASN A 44 -9.01 -8.18 -5.76
N PHE A 45 -9.06 -8.20 -7.09
CA PHE A 45 -9.40 -7.01 -7.88
C PHE A 45 -10.88 -6.65 -7.83
N SER A 46 -11.80 -7.62 -7.60
CA SER A 46 -13.22 -7.34 -7.49
C SER A 46 -13.54 -6.59 -6.20
N GLU A 47 -12.87 -7.00 -5.11
CA GLU A 47 -13.03 -6.38 -3.79
C GLU A 47 -12.01 -5.25 -3.53
N GLN A 48 -11.06 -5.02 -4.45
CA GLN A 48 -9.95 -4.09 -4.26
C GLN A 48 -9.25 -4.29 -2.91
N SER A 49 -8.97 -5.54 -2.57
CA SER A 49 -8.42 -5.93 -1.27
C SER A 49 -7.31 -6.96 -1.40
N VAL A 50 -6.56 -7.11 -0.32
CA VAL A 50 -5.53 -8.14 -0.17
C VAL A 50 -5.38 -8.52 1.30
N ILE A 51 -5.16 -9.80 1.57
CA ILE A 51 -4.83 -10.28 2.91
C ILE A 51 -3.33 -10.16 3.11
N VAL A 52 -2.92 -9.48 4.17
CA VAL A 52 -1.52 -9.34 4.57
C VAL A 52 -1.28 -9.99 5.93
N PHE A 53 -0.06 -10.50 6.13
CA PHE A 53 0.36 -11.16 7.35
C PHE A 53 1.25 -10.22 8.17
N GLY A 54 0.75 -9.82 9.34
CA GLY A 54 1.47 -9.01 10.30
C GLY A 54 2.40 -9.81 11.22
N LYS A 55 2.91 -9.16 12.28
CA LYS A 55 3.71 -9.81 13.31
C LYS A 55 2.92 -10.95 13.96
N GLY A 56 3.55 -12.09 14.16
CA GLY A 56 2.90 -13.27 14.73
C GLY A 56 1.95 -14.01 13.77
N LYS A 57 2.10 -13.80 12.45
CA LYS A 57 1.24 -14.42 11.40
C LYS A 57 -0.25 -14.05 11.51
N LYS A 58 -0.57 -12.96 12.18
CA LYS A 58 -1.95 -12.46 12.21
C LYS A 58 -2.31 -11.89 10.85
N GLU A 59 -3.41 -12.38 10.32
CA GLU A 59 -3.98 -11.93 9.06
C GLU A 59 -4.79 -10.65 9.26
N ARG A 60 -4.71 -9.74 8.30
CA ARG A 60 -5.67 -8.66 8.15
C ARG A 60 -5.92 -8.38 6.68
N GLU A 61 -7.14 -8.05 6.36
CA GLU A 61 -7.51 -7.54 5.06
C GLU A 61 -7.20 -6.05 5.00
N VAL A 62 -6.57 -5.62 3.91
CA VAL A 62 -6.31 -4.21 3.58
C VAL A 62 -6.92 -3.89 2.23
N TYR A 63 -7.28 -2.64 2.04
CA TYR A 63 -7.96 -2.16 0.85
C TYR A 63 -7.07 -1.23 0.07
N PHE A 64 -7.29 -1.13 -1.24
CA PHE A 64 -6.63 -0.18 -2.12
C PHE A 64 -7.64 0.52 -3.02
N ASN A 65 -7.34 1.75 -3.40
CA ASN A 65 -8.23 2.57 -4.20
C ASN A 65 -8.20 2.20 -5.69
N THR A 66 -9.10 2.82 -6.46
CA THR A 66 -9.23 2.58 -7.91
C THR A 66 -7.95 2.90 -8.68
N GLN A 67 -7.25 3.96 -8.29
CA GLN A 67 -5.97 4.34 -8.90
C GLN A 67 -4.94 3.21 -8.79
N CYS A 68 -4.79 2.67 -7.58
CA CYS A 68 -3.90 1.53 -7.32
C CYS A 68 -4.33 0.30 -8.13
N SER A 69 -5.63 -0.01 -8.18
CA SER A 69 -6.18 -1.13 -8.96
C SER A 69 -5.80 -1.04 -10.45
N ILE A 70 -5.95 0.16 -11.05
CA ILE A 70 -5.60 0.41 -12.45
C ILE A 70 -4.12 0.15 -12.70
N TRP A 71 -3.24 0.69 -11.85
CA TRP A 71 -1.79 0.54 -12.04
C TRP A 71 -1.29 -0.86 -11.73
N LEU A 72 -1.87 -1.56 -10.76
CA LEU A 72 -1.57 -2.96 -10.50
C LEU A 72 -1.94 -3.85 -11.69
N LYS A 73 -3.13 -3.67 -12.27
CA LYS A 73 -3.54 -4.41 -13.48
C LYS A 73 -2.56 -4.17 -14.62
N ARG A 74 -2.29 -2.92 -14.96
CA ARG A 74 -1.34 -2.55 -16.03
C ARG A 74 0.06 -3.11 -15.78
N TYR A 75 0.54 -3.08 -14.55
CA TYR A 75 1.83 -3.65 -14.19
C TYR A 75 1.86 -5.17 -14.40
N ILE A 76 0.84 -5.89 -13.88
CA ILE A 76 0.76 -7.34 -13.98
C ILE A 76 0.61 -7.79 -15.46
N GLU A 77 -0.23 -7.10 -16.23
CA GLU A 77 -0.46 -7.40 -17.65
C GLU A 77 0.81 -7.17 -18.52
N ASN A 78 1.63 -6.22 -18.14
CA ASN A 78 2.91 -5.96 -18.84
C ASN A 78 4.05 -6.91 -18.46
N ARG A 79 3.82 -7.82 -17.48
CA ARG A 79 4.82 -8.79 -17.07
C ARG A 79 4.84 -10.00 -18.00
N THR A 80 6.03 -10.41 -18.40
CA THR A 80 6.26 -11.60 -19.26
C THR A 80 6.90 -12.77 -18.50
N ASP A 81 7.23 -12.55 -17.21
CA ASP A 81 7.85 -13.55 -16.34
C ASP A 81 6.81 -14.48 -15.69
N SER A 82 7.27 -15.63 -15.18
CA SER A 82 6.46 -16.62 -14.46
C SER A 82 6.54 -16.49 -12.92
N GLU A 83 7.25 -15.47 -12.40
CA GLU A 83 7.46 -15.30 -10.98
C GLU A 83 6.13 -15.02 -10.24
N LYS A 84 5.91 -15.71 -9.12
CA LYS A 84 4.68 -15.58 -8.32
C LYS A 84 4.55 -14.23 -7.62
N ALA A 85 5.69 -13.68 -7.19
CA ALA A 85 5.73 -12.46 -6.40
C ALA A 85 4.95 -11.32 -7.07
N LEU A 86 4.22 -10.54 -6.26
CA LEU A 86 3.51 -9.37 -6.75
C LEU A 86 4.48 -8.37 -7.36
N PHE A 87 5.54 -8.00 -6.64
CA PHE A 87 6.56 -7.08 -7.16
C PHE A 87 7.89 -7.81 -7.39
N VAL A 88 8.43 -7.65 -8.58
CA VAL A 88 9.68 -8.27 -9.03
C VAL A 88 10.69 -7.26 -9.51
N THR A 89 11.94 -7.66 -9.51
CA THR A 89 13.04 -6.88 -10.11
C THR A 89 12.89 -6.81 -11.63
N VAL A 90 13.32 -5.69 -12.23
CA VAL A 90 13.20 -5.46 -13.69
C VAL A 90 14.16 -6.36 -14.48
N ARG A 91 15.40 -6.52 -13.99
CA ARG A 91 16.38 -7.42 -14.60
C ARG A 91 16.35 -8.75 -13.87
N ALA A 92 16.35 -9.87 -14.59
CA ALA A 92 16.23 -11.20 -14.00
C ALA A 92 15.10 -11.25 -12.94
N PRO A 93 13.84 -11.29 -13.36
CA PRO A 93 12.69 -11.16 -12.47
C PRO A 93 12.72 -12.17 -11.32
N HIS A 94 12.73 -11.67 -10.09
CA HIS A 94 12.57 -12.41 -8.85
C HIS A 94 11.94 -11.50 -7.81
N ARG A 95 11.40 -12.08 -6.75
CA ARG A 95 10.78 -11.33 -5.64
C ARG A 95 11.71 -10.22 -5.13
N MET A 96 11.21 -9.00 -5.10
CA MET A 96 11.96 -7.87 -4.57
C MET A 96 12.20 -8.02 -3.07
N SER A 97 13.41 -7.66 -2.64
CA SER A 97 13.74 -7.48 -1.24
C SER A 97 13.25 -6.12 -0.69
N ILE A 98 13.19 -6.01 0.62
CA ILE A 98 12.89 -4.72 1.30
C ILE A 98 13.87 -3.62 0.86
N ALA A 99 15.16 -3.96 0.71
CA ALA A 99 16.19 -3.01 0.29
C ALA A 99 15.94 -2.47 -1.13
N GLN A 100 15.56 -3.36 -2.06
CA GLN A 100 15.24 -3.00 -3.44
C GLN A 100 13.99 -2.12 -3.52
N MET A 101 12.93 -2.44 -2.78
CA MET A 101 11.73 -1.59 -2.73
C MET A 101 12.04 -0.20 -2.16
N ARG A 102 12.83 -0.12 -1.08
CA ARG A 102 13.29 1.17 -0.52
C ARG A 102 14.10 1.96 -1.54
N TYR A 103 14.95 1.29 -2.30
CA TYR A 103 15.74 1.93 -3.35
C TYR A 103 14.85 2.55 -4.42
N VAL A 104 13.81 1.82 -4.90
CA VAL A 104 12.85 2.36 -5.88
C VAL A 104 12.16 3.60 -5.36
N ILE A 105 11.62 3.57 -4.15
CA ILE A 105 10.96 4.76 -3.54
C ILE A 105 11.92 5.94 -3.42
N LYS A 106 13.18 5.68 -3.05
CA LYS A 106 14.21 6.72 -3.02
C LYS A 106 14.50 7.30 -4.40
N GLN A 107 14.51 6.49 -5.47
CA GLN A 107 14.68 6.99 -6.84
C GLN A 107 13.48 7.83 -7.30
N ILE A 108 12.26 7.42 -7.00
CA ILE A 108 11.05 8.20 -7.27
C ILE A 108 11.14 9.57 -6.56
N SER A 109 11.51 9.58 -5.28
CA SER A 109 11.68 10.81 -4.50
C SER A 109 12.71 11.77 -5.11
N ARG A 110 13.82 11.22 -5.62
CA ARG A 110 14.86 12.04 -6.30
C ARG A 110 14.34 12.64 -7.60
N LYS A 111 13.59 11.86 -8.41
CA LYS A 111 12.97 12.34 -9.64
C LYS A 111 11.92 13.43 -9.38
N ALA A 112 11.18 13.31 -8.26
CA ALA A 112 10.21 14.31 -7.82
C ALA A 112 10.85 15.62 -7.34
N ASN A 113 12.18 15.69 -7.26
CA ASN A 113 12.94 16.84 -6.78
C ASN A 113 12.52 17.33 -5.37
N ILE A 114 12.10 16.39 -4.52
CA ILE A 114 11.71 16.67 -3.13
C ILE A 114 12.95 16.71 -2.25
N ASN A 115 13.17 17.82 -1.55
CA ASN A 115 14.35 18.08 -0.70
C ASN A 115 14.38 17.25 0.60
N LYS A 116 13.77 16.07 0.60
CA LYS A 116 13.83 15.13 1.72
C LYS A 116 13.85 13.68 1.23
N CYS A 117 14.51 12.81 1.99
CA CYS A 117 14.54 11.39 1.66
C CYS A 117 13.21 10.74 2.05
N ILE A 118 12.42 10.31 1.06
CA ILE A 118 11.16 9.62 1.29
C ILE A 118 11.42 8.13 1.50
N HIS A 119 10.81 7.59 2.56
CA HIS A 119 10.87 6.19 2.94
C HIS A 119 9.45 5.59 3.00
N PRO A 120 9.29 4.26 2.86
CA PRO A 120 7.98 3.59 2.96
C PRO A 120 7.18 3.94 4.22
N HIS A 121 7.85 4.16 5.35
CA HIS A 121 7.19 4.59 6.58
C HIS A 121 6.52 5.95 6.47
N GLN A 122 7.06 6.86 5.68
CA GLN A 122 6.46 8.17 5.46
C GLN A 122 5.20 8.07 4.59
N LEU A 123 5.18 7.18 3.58
CA LEU A 123 3.98 6.88 2.80
C LEU A 123 2.87 6.32 3.70
N ARG A 124 3.22 5.36 4.56
CA ARG A 124 2.28 4.82 5.54
C ARG A 124 1.80 5.88 6.56
N HIS A 125 2.69 6.77 6.99
CA HIS A 125 2.30 7.90 7.86
C HIS A 125 1.35 8.86 7.13
N SER A 126 1.59 9.14 5.86
CA SER A 126 0.72 9.98 5.05
C SER A 126 -0.66 9.34 4.82
N TYR A 127 -0.72 8.02 4.61
CA TYR A 127 -1.98 7.28 4.60
C TYR A 127 -2.78 7.52 5.90
N ALA A 128 -2.14 7.37 7.07
CA ALA A 128 -2.81 7.64 8.36
C ALA A 128 -3.25 9.10 8.49
N THR A 129 -2.42 10.04 8.04
CA THR A 129 -2.75 11.48 8.07
C THR A 129 -3.92 11.81 7.16
N THR A 130 -3.99 11.21 5.96
CA THR A 130 -5.14 11.36 5.05
C THR A 130 -6.43 10.90 5.72
N LEU A 131 -6.42 9.72 6.36
CA LEU A 131 -7.58 9.23 7.11
C LEU A 131 -8.00 10.20 8.22
N ILE A 132 -7.04 10.74 8.99
CA ILE A 132 -7.31 11.72 10.05
C ILE A 132 -7.93 12.99 9.47
N ASN A 133 -7.35 13.54 8.41
CA ASN A 133 -7.81 14.78 7.79
C ASN A 133 -9.23 14.62 7.19
N ASN A 134 -9.56 13.42 6.74
CA ASN A 134 -10.90 13.07 6.25
C ASN A 134 -11.89 12.72 7.38
N GLY A 135 -11.49 12.90 8.64
CA GLY A 135 -12.35 12.72 9.81
C GLY A 135 -12.57 11.28 10.25
N ALA A 136 -11.69 10.34 9.85
CA ALA A 136 -11.80 8.96 10.31
C ALA A 136 -11.58 8.87 11.82
N PRO A 137 -12.44 8.17 12.56
CA PRO A 137 -12.22 7.89 13.97
C PRO A 137 -10.90 7.15 14.21
N LEU A 138 -10.24 7.43 15.33
CA LEU A 138 -8.92 6.83 15.66
C LEU A 138 -8.96 5.30 15.61
N GLU A 139 -10.05 4.71 16.06
CA GLU A 139 -10.27 3.26 16.08
C GLU A 139 -10.28 2.67 14.64
N VAL A 140 -10.91 3.37 13.69
CA VAL A 140 -10.92 2.99 12.27
C VAL A 140 -9.50 3.00 11.72
N ILE A 141 -8.74 4.06 12.00
CA ILE A 141 -7.35 4.20 11.56
C ILE A 141 -6.48 3.08 12.14
N GLN A 142 -6.59 2.82 13.45
CA GLN A 142 -5.86 1.75 14.12
C GLN A 142 -6.16 0.39 13.50
N HIS A 143 -7.43 0.12 13.19
CA HIS A 143 -7.86 -1.12 12.58
C HIS A 143 -7.27 -1.28 11.15
N LEU A 144 -7.44 -0.27 10.27
CA LEU A 144 -6.91 -0.29 8.91
C LEU A 144 -5.38 -0.41 8.89
N MET A 145 -4.71 0.22 9.85
CA MET A 145 -3.25 0.12 9.97
C MET A 145 -2.76 -1.16 10.66
N GLY A 146 -3.62 -1.94 11.30
CA GLY A 146 -3.25 -3.15 12.02
C GLY A 146 -2.39 -2.85 13.25
N HIS A 147 -2.83 -1.93 14.10
CA HIS A 147 -2.23 -1.66 15.40
C HIS A 147 -2.86 -2.57 16.47
N GLU A 148 -2.06 -3.35 17.17
CA GLU A 148 -2.51 -4.41 18.09
C GLU A 148 -2.96 -3.95 19.48
N LYS A 149 -2.84 -2.67 19.82
CA LYS A 149 -3.02 -2.19 21.19
C LYS A 149 -4.15 -1.17 21.33
N SER A 150 -5.40 -1.61 21.31
CA SER A 150 -6.45 -0.95 22.09
C SER A 150 -7.63 -1.90 22.33
N GLU A 151 -8.25 -1.82 23.50
CA GLU A 151 -9.49 -2.55 23.80
C GLU A 151 -10.62 -2.17 22.82
N THR A 152 -10.60 -0.97 22.29
CA THR A 152 -11.49 -0.46 21.24
C THR A 152 -11.34 -1.20 19.91
N THR A 153 -10.19 -1.79 19.60
CA THR A 153 -9.99 -2.61 18.40
C THR A 153 -10.91 -3.84 18.39
N ARG A 154 -11.39 -4.30 19.54
CA ARG A 154 -12.35 -5.43 19.64
C ARG A 154 -13.68 -5.11 18.96
N ILE A 155 -14.19 -3.89 19.08
CA ILE A 155 -15.48 -3.49 18.48
C ILE A 155 -15.40 -3.60 16.94
N TYR A 156 -14.30 -3.16 16.34
CA TYR A 156 -14.10 -3.18 14.89
C TYR A 156 -13.63 -4.54 14.34
N ALA A 157 -13.08 -5.43 15.18
CA ALA A 157 -12.74 -6.80 14.78
C ALA A 157 -13.98 -7.63 14.38
N TYR A 158 -15.16 -7.28 14.91
CA TYR A 158 -16.43 -7.92 14.58
C TYR A 158 -17.13 -7.31 13.36
N LEU A 159 -16.60 -6.23 12.77
CA LEU A 159 -17.19 -5.65 11.58
C LEU A 159 -17.03 -6.61 10.40
N SER A 160 -18.12 -6.77 9.64
CA SER A 160 -18.08 -7.52 8.39
C SER A 160 -17.05 -6.91 7.41
N GLY A 161 -16.52 -7.70 6.49
CA GLY A 161 -15.61 -7.22 5.44
C GLY A 161 -16.22 -6.05 4.65
N GLN A 162 -17.54 -6.10 4.39
CA GLN A 162 -18.27 -5.04 3.71
C GLN A 162 -18.20 -3.70 4.46
N LEU A 163 -18.48 -3.69 5.77
CA LEU A 163 -18.44 -2.45 6.56
C LEU A 163 -17.03 -1.87 6.68
N ARG A 164 -16.01 -2.74 6.77
CA ARG A 164 -14.60 -2.29 6.74
C ARG A 164 -14.25 -1.59 5.44
N ARG A 165 -14.72 -2.12 4.32
CA ARG A 165 -14.55 -1.52 3.00
C ARG A 165 -15.27 -0.19 2.87
N GLU A 166 -16.52 -0.09 3.36
CA GLU A 166 -17.28 1.16 3.38
C GLU A 166 -16.56 2.26 4.16
N LEU A 167 -15.99 1.92 5.32
CA LEU A 167 -15.18 2.86 6.12
C LEU A 167 -13.90 3.28 5.38
N TYR A 168 -13.23 2.35 4.71
CA TYR A 168 -12.08 2.70 3.87
C TYR A 168 -12.49 3.68 2.76
N ASN A 169 -13.50 3.35 1.97
CA ASN A 169 -13.97 4.19 0.85
C ASN A 169 -14.53 5.54 1.29
N LYS A 170 -15.01 5.64 2.53
CA LYS A 170 -15.51 6.89 3.09
C LYS A 170 -14.39 7.86 3.48
N TYR A 171 -13.26 7.33 3.93
CA TYR A 171 -12.20 8.13 4.54
C TYR A 171 -10.88 8.14 3.75
N PHE A 172 -10.77 7.37 2.67
CA PHE A 172 -9.62 7.34 1.78
C PHE A 172 -10.03 7.48 0.33
#